data_e0bee3481b06ac75d44ccd0abb4ba3b0
#
_entry.id   e0bee3481b06ac75d44ccd0abb4ba3b0
#
_cell.length_a   1.000
_cell.length_b   1.000
_cell.length_c   1.000
_cell.angle_alpha   90.00
_cell.angle_beta   90.00
_cell.angle_gamma   90.00
#
_symmetry.space_group_name_H-M   'P 1'
#
loop_
_entity.id
_entity.type
_entity.pdbx_description
1 polymer ?
#
loop_
_entity_poly.entity_id
_entity_poly.type
_entity_poly.pdbx_seq_one_letter_code
_entity_poly.pdbx_strand_id
1 'polypeptide(L)'
;MEVPILRQGRPIGALTMEPEGLYTIFTAQCEAVSDRLRLAVFGEKESTYLGLMLPGRDGRLRLRRKLSRLERSRLPEPILYAAGEREQAAKPEGWRLYPDGTLRMERGGRRYVAIPLSRVAAPGVKPELLHRIGGRPYLVFYL
;
A
#
# COMPACT_ATOMS: atom_id res chain seq x y z
N MET A 1 -2.03 14.50 2.33
CA MET A 1 -1.68 13.32 1.51
C MET A 1 -2.19 12.07 2.19
N GLU A 2 -2.73 11.14 1.45
CA GLU A 2 -3.30 9.90 1.97
C GLU A 2 -2.85 8.72 1.14
N VAL A 3 -2.48 7.63 1.81
CA VAL A 3 -2.14 6.37 1.15
C VAL A 3 -2.93 5.22 1.79
N PRO A 4 -3.23 4.15 1.06
CA PRO A 4 -3.97 3.03 1.63
C PRO A 4 -3.11 2.22 2.60
N ILE A 5 -3.77 1.64 3.61
CA ILE A 5 -3.21 0.57 4.42
C ILE A 5 -3.69 -0.74 3.83
N LEU A 6 -2.75 -1.62 3.49
CA LEU A 6 -3.05 -2.85 2.78
C LEU A 6 -2.78 -4.07 3.65
N ARG A 7 -3.61 -5.08 3.49
CA ARG A 7 -3.38 -6.41 4.02
C ARG A 7 -3.69 -7.44 2.93
N GLN A 8 -2.69 -8.22 2.57
CA GLN A 8 -2.78 -9.20 1.47
C GLN A 8 -3.29 -8.54 0.18
N GLY A 9 -2.78 -7.34 -0.13
CA GLY A 9 -3.16 -6.58 -1.31
C GLY A 9 -4.54 -5.92 -1.27
N ARG A 10 -5.27 -6.03 -0.16
CA ARG A 10 -6.61 -5.44 0.02
C ARG A 10 -6.53 -4.20 0.90
N PRO A 11 -7.17 -3.08 0.52
CA PRO A 11 -7.24 -1.92 1.41
C PRO A 11 -8.08 -2.23 2.65
N ILE A 12 -7.50 -1.99 3.83
CA ILE A 12 -8.19 -2.15 5.12
C ILE A 12 -8.28 -0.85 5.90
N GLY A 13 -7.69 0.21 5.41
CA GLY A 13 -7.68 1.51 6.05
C GLY A 13 -6.85 2.52 5.27
N ALA A 14 -6.54 3.61 5.95
CA ALA A 14 -5.78 4.71 5.35
C ALA A 14 -4.76 5.30 6.32
N LEU A 15 -3.66 5.77 5.76
CA LEU A 15 -2.63 6.56 6.46
C LEU A 15 -2.68 7.96 5.89
N THR A 16 -2.92 8.94 6.74
CA THR A 16 -2.87 10.36 6.37
C THR A 16 -1.60 11.01 6.88
N MET A 17 -1.09 11.96 6.12
CA MET A 17 0.11 12.71 6.44
C MET A 17 -0.20 14.19 6.30
N GLU A 18 -0.09 14.94 7.39
CA GLU A 18 -0.39 16.36 7.40
C GLU A 18 0.74 17.16 8.04
N PRO A 19 1.16 18.27 7.42
CA PRO A 19 2.17 19.14 8.04
C PRO A 19 1.59 19.89 9.23
N GLU A 20 2.37 20.00 10.30
CA GLU A 20 2.04 20.79 11.47
C GLU A 20 3.31 21.50 11.95
N GLY A 21 3.49 22.77 11.54
CA GLY A 21 4.72 23.51 11.82
C GLY A 21 5.95 22.85 11.20
N LEU A 22 6.93 22.49 12.03
CA LEU A 22 8.16 21.81 11.61
C LEU A 22 8.02 20.29 11.60
N TYR A 23 6.83 19.77 11.88
CA TYR A 23 6.56 18.35 12.02
C TYR A 23 5.58 17.86 10.96
N THR A 24 5.53 16.56 10.78
CA THR A 24 4.48 15.89 9.99
C THR A 24 3.75 14.94 10.91
N ILE A 25 2.42 15.05 10.94
CA ILE A 25 1.55 14.15 11.72
C ILE A 25 1.12 13.01 10.82
N PHE A 26 1.45 11.80 11.22
CA PHE A 26 1.02 10.56 10.58
C PHE A 26 -0.12 9.96 11.40
N THR A 27 -1.28 9.82 10.78
CA THR A 27 -2.46 9.21 11.41
C THR A 27 -2.90 8.01 10.58
N ALA A 28 -2.87 6.84 11.18
CA ALA A 28 -3.29 5.59 10.56
C ALA A 28 -4.54 5.07 11.25
N GLN A 29 -5.49 4.57 10.48
CA GLN A 29 -6.69 3.91 10.97
C GLN A 29 -7.06 2.78 10.03
N CYS A 30 -7.33 1.59 10.58
CA CYS A 30 -7.72 0.45 9.78
C CYS A 30 -8.70 -0.47 10.52
N GLU A 31 -9.26 -1.42 9.78
CA GLU A 31 -10.11 -2.46 10.34
C GLU A 31 -9.34 -3.27 11.39
N ALA A 32 -10.06 -3.82 12.36
CA ALA A 32 -9.49 -4.73 13.35
C ALA A 32 -8.92 -5.97 12.67
N VAL A 33 -7.71 -6.37 13.10
CA VAL A 33 -7.09 -7.61 12.67
C VAL A 33 -6.75 -8.43 13.93
N SER A 34 -6.72 -9.75 13.80
CA SER A 34 -6.50 -10.65 14.92
C SER A 34 -5.08 -10.58 15.49
N ASP A 35 -4.12 -10.15 14.70
CA ASP A 35 -2.71 -10.09 15.08
C ASP A 35 -2.28 -8.68 15.46
N ARG A 36 -1.12 -8.59 16.11
CA ARG A 36 -0.46 -7.29 16.29
C ARG A 36 -0.04 -6.76 14.94
N LEU A 37 -0.53 -5.58 14.59
CA LEU A 37 -0.16 -4.94 13.33
C LEU A 37 0.96 -3.93 13.56
N ARG A 38 2.16 -4.31 13.19
CA ARG A 38 3.34 -3.43 13.16
C ARG A 38 3.36 -2.77 11.79
N LEU A 39 2.95 -1.50 11.76
CA LEU A 39 2.77 -0.77 10.51
C LEU A 39 4.11 -0.26 9.98
N ALA A 40 4.34 -0.47 8.69
CA ALA A 40 5.45 0.09 7.95
C ALA A 40 4.92 0.87 6.75
N VAL A 41 5.71 1.83 6.28
CA VAL A 41 5.44 2.57 5.05
C VAL A 41 6.36 2.05 3.95
N PHE A 42 5.82 1.91 2.77
CA PHE A 42 6.50 1.31 1.63
C PHE A 42 6.64 2.30 0.48
N GLY A 43 7.85 2.39 -0.06
CA GLY A 43 8.15 3.08 -1.30
C GLY A 43 8.39 2.09 -2.43
N GLU A 44 9.04 2.53 -3.50
CA GLU A 44 9.33 1.65 -4.64
C GLU A 44 10.31 0.53 -4.29
N LYS A 45 11.33 0.81 -3.48
CA LYS A 45 12.40 -0.14 -3.15
C LYS A 45 12.64 -0.28 -1.65
N GLU A 46 12.06 0.61 -0.86
CA GLU A 46 12.35 0.75 0.56
C GLU A 46 11.11 0.59 1.39
N SER A 47 11.30 0.16 2.63
CA SER A 47 10.24 0.19 3.64
C SER A 47 10.83 0.65 4.96
N THR A 48 10.03 1.33 5.76
CA THR A 48 10.44 1.81 7.08
C THR A 48 9.33 1.56 8.08
N TYR A 49 9.68 1.00 9.22
CA TYR A 49 8.75 0.79 10.32
C TYR A 49 8.23 2.13 10.84
N LEU A 50 6.92 2.25 11.00
CA LEU A 50 6.28 3.46 11.48
C LEU A 50 5.84 3.33 12.94
N GLY A 51 5.22 2.24 13.33
CA GLY A 51 4.75 2.04 14.68
C GLY A 51 3.78 0.88 14.83
N LEU A 52 3.43 0.57 16.07
CA LEU A 52 2.46 -0.47 16.39
C LEU A 52 1.05 0.12 16.39
N MET A 53 0.16 -0.46 15.61
CA MET A 53 -1.25 -0.12 15.65
C MET A 53 -1.89 -0.60 16.94
N LEU A 54 -2.67 0.27 17.58
CA LEU A 54 -3.34 -0.03 18.85
C LEU A 54 -4.86 0.00 18.68
N PRO A 55 -5.59 -0.90 19.38
CA PRO A 55 -7.05 -0.90 19.30
C PRO A 55 -7.64 0.34 19.97
N GLY A 56 -8.58 1.00 19.27
CA GLY A 56 -9.37 2.09 19.81
C GLY A 56 -10.64 1.58 20.48
N ARG A 57 -11.46 2.51 20.97
CA ARG A 57 -12.73 2.16 21.65
C ARG A 57 -13.75 1.50 20.72
N ASP A 58 -13.69 1.78 19.44
CA ASP A 58 -14.58 1.22 18.42
C ASP A 58 -14.07 -0.13 17.84
N GLY A 59 -12.98 -0.67 18.40
CA GLY A 59 -12.35 -1.90 17.91
C GLY A 59 -11.44 -1.71 16.70
N ARG A 60 -11.43 -0.55 16.08
CA ARG A 60 -10.52 -0.26 14.98
C ARG A 60 -9.11 -0.02 15.50
N LEU A 61 -8.12 -0.35 14.67
CA LEU A 61 -6.72 -0.08 14.99
C LEU A 61 -6.36 1.33 14.58
N ARG A 62 -5.57 2.00 15.45
CA ARG A 62 -5.13 3.38 15.22
C ARG A 62 -3.67 3.54 15.60
N LEU A 63 -3.01 4.46 14.89
CA LEU A 63 -1.66 4.89 15.19
C LEU A 63 -1.55 6.38 14.85
N ARG A 64 -0.96 7.15 15.75
CA ARG A 64 -0.65 8.56 15.50
C ARG A 64 0.81 8.80 15.85
N ARG A 65 1.58 9.35 14.92
CA ARG A 65 2.96 9.71 15.14
C ARG A 65 3.26 11.10 14.61
N LYS A 66 3.99 11.86 15.41
CA LYS A 66 4.51 13.16 15.04
C LYS A 66 5.99 13.01 14.72
N LEU A 67 6.36 13.21 13.47
CA LEU A 67 7.73 13.04 12.99
C LEU A 67 8.37 14.39 12.71
N SER A 68 9.62 14.57 13.17
CA SER A 68 10.46 15.70 12.81
C SER A 68 10.90 15.60 11.34
N ARG A 69 11.50 16.68 10.82
CA ARG A 69 12.07 16.69 9.48
C ARG A 69 13.10 15.57 9.28
N LEU A 70 13.96 15.36 10.28
CA LEU A 70 14.98 14.31 10.21
C LEU A 70 14.36 12.93 10.17
N GLU A 71 13.40 12.67 11.04
CA GLU A 71 12.68 11.39 11.05
C GLU A 71 11.91 11.17 9.75
N ARG A 72 11.24 12.22 9.23
CA ARG A 72 10.51 12.18 7.96
C ARG A 72 11.44 11.87 6.78
N SER A 73 12.67 12.40 6.80
CA SER A 73 13.65 12.18 5.74
C SER A 73 14.13 10.73 5.63
N ARG A 74 13.95 9.93 6.68
CA ARG A 74 14.32 8.52 6.70
C ARG A 74 13.25 7.61 6.11
N LEU A 75 12.07 8.15 5.82
CA LEU A 75 10.99 7.40 5.19
C LEU A 75 11.15 7.35 3.67
N PRO A 76 10.56 6.35 3.00
CA PRO A 76 10.56 6.32 1.54
C PRO A 76 9.96 7.57 0.92
N GLU A 77 10.48 7.98 -0.22
CA GLU A 77 9.96 9.12 -0.98
C GLU A 77 9.79 8.69 -2.46
N PRO A 78 8.60 8.63 -3.00
CA PRO A 78 7.31 8.82 -2.33
C PRO A 78 6.89 7.59 -1.50
N ILE A 79 6.00 7.81 -0.53
CA ILE A 79 5.32 6.72 0.18
C ILE A 79 4.17 6.25 -0.70
N LEU A 80 4.17 4.97 -1.06
CA LEU A 80 3.16 4.40 -1.95
C LEU A 80 1.99 3.79 -1.21
N TYR A 81 2.26 3.11 -0.09
CA TYR A 81 1.24 2.50 0.75
C TYR A 81 1.82 2.18 2.12
N ALA A 82 0.95 1.79 3.04
CA ALA A 82 1.34 1.26 4.33
C ALA A 82 0.80 -0.16 4.49
N ALA A 83 1.49 -0.99 5.26
CA ALA A 83 1.08 -2.37 5.51
C ALA A 83 1.83 -2.89 6.74
N GLY A 84 1.49 -4.09 7.21
CA GLY A 84 2.30 -4.76 8.21
C GLY A 84 3.73 -4.94 7.72
N GLU A 85 4.70 -4.82 8.61
CA GLU A 85 6.12 -4.88 8.22
C GLU A 85 6.53 -6.21 7.57
N ARG A 86 5.75 -7.29 7.83
CA ARG A 86 5.96 -8.61 7.24
C ARG A 86 5.19 -8.85 5.95
N GLU A 87 4.35 -7.92 5.55
CA GLU A 87 3.46 -8.06 4.38
C GLU A 87 4.22 -8.18 3.07
N GLN A 88 5.47 -7.73 3.05
CA GLN A 88 6.32 -7.79 1.86
C GLN A 88 6.51 -9.21 1.32
N ALA A 89 6.45 -10.22 2.20
CA ALA A 89 6.59 -11.63 1.82
C ALA A 89 5.35 -12.18 1.07
N ALA A 90 4.21 -11.51 1.16
CA ALA A 90 2.95 -11.94 0.55
C ALA A 90 2.70 -11.32 -0.83
N LYS A 91 3.61 -10.48 -1.32
CA LYS A 91 3.47 -9.87 -2.65
C LYS A 91 3.79 -10.87 -3.75
N PRO A 92 3.02 -10.90 -4.85
CA PRO A 92 3.42 -11.63 -6.03
C PRO A 92 4.79 -11.17 -6.51
N GLU A 93 5.65 -12.11 -6.84
CA GLU A 93 7.02 -11.82 -7.22
C GLU A 93 7.10 -10.84 -8.39
N GLY A 94 7.89 -9.78 -8.22
CA GLY A 94 8.13 -8.76 -9.24
C GLY A 94 7.08 -7.66 -9.32
N TRP A 95 5.91 -7.81 -8.73
CA TRP A 95 4.85 -6.80 -8.77
C TRP A 95 4.92 -5.86 -7.56
N ARG A 96 4.64 -4.58 -7.81
CA ARG A 96 4.56 -3.54 -6.78
C ARG A 96 3.20 -2.88 -6.81
N LEU A 97 2.62 -2.70 -5.64
CA LEU A 97 1.32 -2.07 -5.50
C LEU A 97 1.47 -0.56 -5.36
N TYR A 98 0.70 0.17 -6.16
CA TYR A 98 0.66 1.63 -6.14
C TYR A 98 -0.62 2.15 -5.45
N PRO A 99 -0.63 3.42 -4.98
CA PRO A 99 -1.78 3.96 -4.24
C PRO A 99 -3.09 3.96 -5.03
N ASP A 100 -3.03 3.97 -6.35
CA ASP A 100 -4.19 3.90 -7.22
C ASP A 100 -4.79 2.49 -7.34
N GLY A 101 -4.19 1.51 -6.64
CA GLY A 101 -4.64 0.12 -6.67
C GLY A 101 -4.07 -0.70 -7.82
N THR A 102 -3.25 -0.10 -8.68
CA THR A 102 -2.59 -0.83 -9.77
C THR A 102 -1.33 -1.53 -9.27
N LEU A 103 -0.98 -2.64 -9.93
CA LEU A 103 0.31 -3.29 -9.76
C LEU A 103 1.21 -2.90 -10.93
N ARG A 104 2.49 -2.72 -10.66
CA ARG A 104 3.47 -2.40 -11.71
C ARG A 104 4.69 -3.29 -11.57
N MET A 105 5.26 -3.64 -12.70
CA MET A 105 6.44 -4.48 -12.78
C MET A 105 7.33 -4.03 -13.93
N GLU A 106 8.65 -4.17 -13.74
CA GLU A 106 9.62 -3.99 -14.80
C GLU A 106 10.40 -5.30 -14.99
N ARG A 107 10.40 -5.82 -16.20
CA ARG A 107 11.07 -7.08 -16.53
C ARG A 107 11.59 -7.05 -17.96
N GLY A 108 12.86 -7.34 -18.12
CA GLY A 108 13.47 -7.38 -19.45
C GLY A 108 13.42 -6.05 -20.20
N GLY A 109 13.52 -4.92 -19.48
CA GLY A 109 13.42 -3.58 -20.06
C GLY A 109 12.00 -3.13 -20.41
N ARG A 110 11.00 -3.96 -20.12
CA ARG A 110 9.58 -3.64 -20.35
C ARG A 110 8.89 -3.32 -19.03
N ARG A 111 7.97 -2.37 -19.09
CA ARG A 111 7.11 -1.99 -17.97
C ARG A 111 5.72 -2.55 -18.16
N TYR A 112 5.21 -3.20 -17.12
CA TYR A 112 3.88 -3.78 -17.10
C TYR A 112 3.02 -3.08 -16.04
N VAL A 113 1.76 -2.86 -16.37
CA VAL A 113 0.76 -2.32 -15.45
C VAL A 113 -0.39 -3.32 -15.38
N ALA A 114 -0.77 -3.70 -14.15
CA ALA A 114 -1.92 -4.57 -13.91
C ALA A 114 -3.02 -3.75 -13.23
N ILE A 115 -4.19 -3.70 -13.85
CA ILE A 115 -5.36 -2.97 -13.33
C ILE A 115 -6.35 -4.00 -12.81
N PRO A 116 -6.84 -3.88 -11.55
CA PRO A 116 -7.84 -4.80 -11.03
C PRO A 116 -9.07 -4.84 -11.93
N LEU A 117 -9.56 -6.03 -12.23
CA LEU A 117 -10.71 -6.19 -13.11
C LEU A 117 -11.96 -5.47 -12.57
N SER A 118 -12.09 -5.39 -11.25
CA SER A 118 -13.18 -4.65 -10.59
C SER A 118 -13.21 -3.16 -10.93
N ARG A 119 -12.10 -2.58 -11.41
CA ARG A 119 -12.02 -1.15 -11.80
C ARG A 119 -12.24 -0.93 -13.28
N VAL A 120 -12.34 -2.00 -14.06
CA VAL A 120 -12.52 -1.92 -15.51
C VAL A 120 -14.00 -2.11 -15.84
N ALA A 121 -14.66 -1.04 -16.22
CA ALA A 121 -16.08 -1.04 -16.56
C ALA A 121 -16.35 -1.27 -18.06
N ALA A 122 -15.39 -1.84 -18.79
CA ALA A 122 -15.52 -1.98 -20.24
C ALA A 122 -16.05 -3.36 -20.64
N PRO A 123 -17.17 -3.45 -21.37
CA PRO A 123 -17.56 -4.69 -22.05
C PRO A 123 -16.56 -4.97 -23.17
N GLY A 124 -16.18 -6.24 -23.36
CA GLY A 124 -15.29 -6.64 -24.44
C GLY A 124 -13.82 -6.75 -24.08
N VAL A 125 -13.51 -7.00 -22.80
CA VAL A 125 -12.15 -7.30 -22.36
C VAL A 125 -11.62 -8.55 -23.07
N LYS A 126 -10.46 -8.43 -23.71
CA LYS A 126 -9.82 -9.56 -24.37
C LYS A 126 -9.30 -10.56 -23.35
N PRO A 127 -9.68 -11.84 -23.41
CA PRO A 127 -9.24 -12.86 -22.43
C PRO A 127 -7.72 -12.98 -22.28
N GLU A 128 -6.96 -12.74 -23.33
CA GLU A 128 -5.51 -12.82 -23.29
C GLU A 128 -4.83 -11.76 -22.42
N LEU A 129 -5.54 -10.68 -22.07
CA LEU A 129 -5.05 -9.64 -21.16
C LEU A 129 -5.37 -9.95 -19.70
N LEU A 130 -6.18 -10.98 -19.42
CA LEU A 130 -6.55 -11.35 -18.08
C LEU A 130 -5.48 -12.25 -17.45
N HIS A 131 -5.00 -11.84 -16.28
CA HIS A 131 -4.04 -12.62 -15.51
C HIS A 131 -4.46 -12.65 -14.05
N ARG A 132 -4.18 -13.75 -13.36
CA ARG A 132 -4.36 -13.81 -11.92
C ARG A 132 -3.05 -13.46 -11.21
N ILE A 133 -3.09 -12.47 -10.36
CA ILE A 133 -1.95 -12.02 -9.56
C ILE A 133 -2.39 -12.04 -8.10
N GLY A 134 -1.73 -12.86 -7.29
CA GLY A 134 -2.12 -13.02 -5.89
C GLY A 134 -3.55 -13.54 -5.70
N GLY A 135 -4.05 -14.36 -6.64
CA GLY A 135 -5.39 -14.95 -6.60
C GLY A 135 -6.50 -14.03 -7.10
N ARG A 136 -6.18 -12.81 -7.55
CA ARG A 136 -7.16 -11.84 -8.06
C ARG A 136 -7.01 -11.62 -9.56
N PRO A 137 -8.10 -11.36 -10.29
CA PRO A 137 -8.03 -11.07 -11.72
C PRO A 137 -7.56 -9.63 -11.97
N TYR A 138 -6.64 -9.47 -12.90
CA TYR A 138 -6.13 -8.19 -13.36
C TYR A 138 -6.06 -8.17 -14.88
N LEU A 139 -6.21 -6.95 -15.44
CA LEU A 139 -5.85 -6.70 -16.82
C LEU A 139 -4.39 -6.24 -16.84
N VAL A 140 -3.56 -6.92 -17.60
CA VAL A 140 -2.12 -6.62 -17.68
C VAL A 140 -1.81 -6.00 -19.03
N PHE A 141 -1.20 -4.82 -18.99
CA PHE A 141 -0.72 -4.11 -20.17
C PHE A 141 0.76 -3.90 -20.05
N TYR A 142 1.46 -3.77 -21.16
CA TYR A 142 2.84 -3.28 -21.16
C TYR A 142 2.92 -1.91 -21.81
N LEU A 143 3.81 -1.11 -21.30
CA LEU A 143 4.04 0.25 -21.77
C LEU A 143 5.27 0.31 -22.67
#